data_a91378d074c8c55dad11c0ed9bbc0d33
#
_entry.id   a91378d074c8c55dad11c0ed9bbc0d33
#
_cell.length_a   1.000
_cell.length_b   1.000
_cell.length_c   1.000
_cell.angle_alpha   90.00
_cell.angle_beta   90.00
_cell.angle_gamma   90.00
#
_symmetry.space_group_name_H-M   'P 1'
#
loop_
_entity.id
_entity.type
_entity.pdbx_description
1 polymer ?
#
loop_
_entity_poly.entity_id
_entity_poly.type
_entity_poly.pdbx_seq_one_letter_code
_entity_poly.pdbx_strand_id
1 'polypeptide(L)'
;MVIYIESVFAFNVLVDYLLLFGAARVAGRTVARRRLLLGAAVGGIYAAVQLFLPKSVVLLLLGLALMGAAAYRGSGRAVKLTLLFFLASCGLAGVVMLLGQSLGSMARLARGVVTADLPWGVFLIAAGTSYLLLSVVFRYGAARTGSETADVVIAYRGKTARVRLLRDTGNTLCDPVTGLGVPVIDRHALGDLISEEETATLPHIAYCSVGNADGTLPLLRCEAITVDKIKLGSRA
;
A
#
# COMPACT_ATOMS: atom_id res chain seq x y z
N MET A 1 -33.04 2.67 -26.16
CA MET A 1 -31.87 1.95 -25.64
C MET A 1 -32.19 1.64 -24.19
N VAL A 2 -32.26 0.37 -23.82
CA VAL A 2 -32.57 -0.05 -22.44
C VAL A 2 -31.23 -0.13 -21.69
N ILE A 3 -31.10 0.63 -20.59
CA ILE A 3 -29.91 0.60 -19.72
C ILE A 3 -30.31 -0.25 -18.51
N TYR A 4 -29.59 -1.32 -18.28
CA TYR A 4 -29.74 -2.17 -17.11
C TYR A 4 -28.94 -1.60 -15.95
N ILE A 5 -29.61 -1.02 -14.97
CA ILE A 5 -29.01 -0.35 -13.81
C ILE A 5 -28.15 -1.32 -13.01
N GLU A 6 -28.58 -2.58 -12.90
CA GLU A 6 -27.87 -3.65 -12.22
C GLU A 6 -26.49 -3.90 -12.86
N SER A 7 -26.45 -3.87 -14.20
CA SER A 7 -25.20 -4.04 -14.93
C SER A 7 -24.24 -2.87 -14.72
N VAL A 8 -24.77 -1.65 -14.72
CA VAL A 8 -23.97 -0.44 -14.42
C VAL A 8 -23.42 -0.50 -13.02
N PHE A 9 -24.27 -0.84 -12.05
CA PHE A 9 -23.85 -1.00 -10.65
C PHE A 9 -22.77 -2.07 -10.50
N ALA A 10 -23.04 -3.29 -10.95
CA ALA A 10 -22.13 -4.43 -10.78
C ALA A 10 -20.77 -4.19 -11.45
N PHE A 11 -20.79 -3.62 -12.66
CA PHE A 11 -19.59 -3.30 -13.40
C PHE A 11 -18.73 -2.24 -12.67
N ASN A 12 -19.35 -1.14 -12.21
CA ASN A 12 -18.62 -0.11 -11.48
C ASN A 12 -18.07 -0.64 -10.15
N VAL A 13 -18.84 -1.44 -9.40
CA VAL A 13 -18.32 -2.11 -8.18
C VAL A 13 -17.08 -2.91 -8.47
N LEU A 14 -17.07 -3.69 -9.55
CA LEU A 14 -15.90 -4.52 -9.91
C LEU A 14 -14.68 -3.64 -10.25
N VAL A 15 -14.87 -2.64 -11.11
CA VAL A 15 -13.78 -1.75 -11.56
C VAL A 15 -13.24 -0.94 -10.39
N ASP A 16 -14.12 -0.32 -9.60
CA ASP A 16 -13.74 0.49 -8.45
C ASP A 16 -13.02 -0.34 -7.38
N TYR A 17 -13.46 -1.59 -7.15
CA TYR A 17 -12.77 -2.50 -6.24
C TYR A 17 -11.33 -2.77 -6.70
N LEU A 18 -11.12 -3.05 -7.98
CA LEU A 18 -9.79 -3.30 -8.54
C LEU A 18 -8.89 -2.05 -8.44
N LEU A 19 -9.45 -0.86 -8.74
CA LEU A 19 -8.71 0.39 -8.65
C LEU A 19 -8.37 0.78 -7.21
N LEU A 20 -9.32 0.64 -6.27
CA LEU A 20 -9.08 0.87 -4.84
C LEU A 20 -8.05 -0.10 -4.28
N PHE A 21 -8.13 -1.38 -4.64
CA PHE A 21 -7.15 -2.39 -4.25
C PHE A 21 -5.77 -2.08 -4.85
N GLY A 22 -5.72 -1.74 -6.14
CA GLY A 22 -4.50 -1.34 -6.82
C GLY A 22 -3.84 -0.13 -6.14
N ALA A 23 -4.60 0.94 -5.87
CA ALA A 23 -4.10 2.14 -5.20
C ALA A 23 -3.54 1.84 -3.80
N ALA A 24 -4.18 0.96 -3.02
CA ALA A 24 -3.67 0.53 -1.73
C ALA A 24 -2.35 -0.25 -1.86
N ARG A 25 -2.28 -1.21 -2.78
CA ARG A 25 -1.08 -2.01 -3.05
C ARG A 25 0.10 -1.17 -3.46
N VAL A 26 -0.14 -0.24 -4.33
CA VAL A 26 0.78 0.74 -4.85
C VAL A 26 1.38 1.60 -3.75
N ALA A 27 0.57 2.03 -2.81
CA ALA A 27 1.02 2.79 -1.65
C ALA A 27 1.69 1.92 -0.56
N GLY A 28 1.92 0.62 -0.83
CA GLY A 28 2.50 -0.31 0.15
C GLY A 28 1.62 -0.50 1.40
N ARG A 29 0.29 -0.37 1.24
CA ARG A 29 -0.65 -0.49 2.38
C ARG A 29 -1.55 -1.71 2.23
N THR A 30 -1.72 -2.43 3.31
CA THR A 30 -2.73 -3.48 3.44
C THR A 30 -4.01 -2.87 3.96
N VAL A 31 -5.09 -2.94 3.17
CA VAL A 31 -6.42 -2.48 3.56
C VAL A 31 -7.35 -3.70 3.58
N ALA A 32 -8.19 -3.79 4.59
CA ALA A 32 -9.13 -4.90 4.73
C ALA A 32 -10.06 -4.97 3.51
N ARG A 33 -10.18 -6.15 2.89
CA ARG A 33 -10.99 -6.38 1.68
C ARG A 33 -12.43 -5.90 1.84
N ARG A 34 -13.03 -6.05 3.03
CA ARG A 34 -14.39 -5.57 3.34
C ARG A 34 -14.53 -4.06 3.15
N ARG A 35 -13.52 -3.28 3.53
CA ARG A 35 -13.53 -1.81 3.36
C ARG A 35 -13.41 -1.42 1.90
N LEU A 36 -12.55 -2.10 1.14
CA LEU A 36 -12.43 -1.87 -0.30
C LEU A 36 -13.74 -2.18 -1.01
N LEU A 37 -14.42 -3.27 -0.63
CA LEU A 37 -15.73 -3.63 -1.17
C LEU A 37 -16.80 -2.57 -0.83
N LEU A 38 -16.81 -2.05 0.41
CA LEU A 38 -17.71 -0.96 0.80
C LEU A 38 -17.45 0.31 -0.03
N GLY A 39 -16.19 0.70 -0.22
CA GLY A 39 -15.85 1.84 -1.08
C GLY A 39 -16.29 1.63 -2.52
N ALA A 40 -16.08 0.44 -3.08
CA ALA A 40 -16.53 0.08 -4.42
C ALA A 40 -18.07 0.07 -4.55
N ALA A 41 -18.77 -0.43 -3.54
CA ALA A 41 -20.24 -0.40 -3.51
C ALA A 41 -20.78 1.04 -3.53
N VAL A 42 -20.15 1.95 -2.79
CA VAL A 42 -20.47 3.39 -2.84
C VAL A 42 -20.26 3.94 -4.25
N GLY A 43 -19.18 3.54 -4.95
CA GLY A 43 -18.91 3.91 -6.35
C GLY A 43 -19.97 3.39 -7.31
N GLY A 44 -20.35 2.13 -7.18
CA GLY A 44 -21.43 1.53 -7.98
C GLY A 44 -22.79 2.22 -7.77
N ILE A 45 -23.15 2.56 -6.51
CA ILE A 45 -24.36 3.34 -6.20
C ILE A 45 -24.26 4.73 -6.85
N TYR A 46 -23.11 5.39 -6.70
CA TYR A 46 -22.89 6.69 -7.32
C TYR A 46 -23.09 6.64 -8.83
N ALA A 47 -22.51 5.64 -9.52
CA ALA A 47 -22.64 5.47 -10.96
C ALA A 47 -24.10 5.21 -11.38
N ALA A 48 -24.86 4.42 -10.63
CA ALA A 48 -26.27 4.16 -10.90
C ALA A 48 -27.12 5.43 -10.69
N VAL A 49 -26.89 6.17 -9.61
CA VAL A 49 -27.60 7.42 -9.29
C VAL A 49 -27.29 8.53 -10.30
N GLN A 50 -26.06 8.57 -10.81
CA GLN A 50 -25.64 9.58 -11.78
C GLN A 50 -26.37 9.47 -13.14
N LEU A 51 -26.99 8.34 -13.43
CA LEU A 51 -27.86 8.22 -14.63
C LEU A 51 -29.06 9.16 -14.57
N PHE A 52 -29.50 9.52 -13.36
CA PHE A 52 -30.72 10.36 -13.12
C PHE A 52 -30.35 11.79 -12.72
N LEU A 53 -29.08 12.06 -12.37
CA LEU A 53 -28.67 13.40 -11.92
C LEU A 53 -27.90 14.15 -13.01
N PRO A 54 -27.97 15.50 -13.00
CA PRO A 54 -27.17 16.32 -13.89
C PRO A 54 -25.69 16.13 -13.58
N LYS A 55 -24.87 16.14 -14.63
CA LYS A 55 -23.40 16.04 -14.48
C LYS A 55 -22.88 17.26 -13.72
N SER A 56 -22.29 17.04 -12.56
CA SER A 56 -21.74 18.07 -11.70
C SER A 56 -20.39 17.66 -11.16
N VAL A 57 -19.42 18.55 -11.25
CA VAL A 57 -18.09 18.34 -10.66
C VAL A 57 -18.18 18.20 -9.14
N VAL A 58 -19.11 18.89 -8.51
CA VAL A 58 -19.33 18.79 -7.05
C VAL A 58 -19.78 17.39 -6.66
N LEU A 59 -20.73 16.80 -7.41
CA LEU A 59 -21.19 15.44 -7.18
C LEU A 59 -20.07 14.41 -7.41
N LEU A 60 -19.21 14.62 -8.42
CA LEU A 60 -18.05 13.78 -8.66
C LEU A 60 -17.09 13.81 -7.47
N LEU A 61 -16.73 15.00 -6.98
CA LEU A 61 -15.82 15.16 -5.85
C LEU A 61 -16.42 14.58 -4.57
N LEU A 62 -17.71 14.74 -4.36
CA LEU A 62 -18.41 14.14 -3.22
C LEU A 62 -18.40 12.62 -3.30
N GLY A 63 -18.71 12.04 -4.47
CA GLY A 63 -18.62 10.58 -4.69
C GLY A 63 -17.23 10.05 -4.42
N LEU A 64 -16.21 10.71 -4.94
CA LEU A 64 -14.80 10.36 -4.71
C LEU A 64 -14.44 10.41 -3.21
N ALA A 65 -14.87 11.46 -2.50
CA ALA A 65 -14.61 11.61 -1.08
C ALA A 65 -15.30 10.52 -0.26
N LEU A 66 -16.55 10.18 -0.58
CA LEU A 66 -17.31 9.12 0.08
C LEU A 66 -16.68 7.74 -0.16
N MET A 67 -16.27 7.44 -1.39
CA MET A 67 -15.58 6.20 -1.73
C MET A 67 -14.26 6.08 -0.96
N GLY A 68 -13.46 7.14 -0.95
CA GLY A 68 -12.19 7.19 -0.23
C GLY A 68 -12.38 7.04 1.27
N ALA A 69 -13.40 7.71 1.84
CA ALA A 69 -13.73 7.60 3.26
C ALA A 69 -14.19 6.17 3.62
N ALA A 70 -15.03 5.54 2.80
CA ALA A 70 -15.50 4.17 3.02
C ALA A 70 -14.36 3.15 2.92
N ALA A 71 -13.49 3.28 1.91
CA ALA A 71 -12.39 2.34 1.66
C ALA A 71 -11.22 2.52 2.63
N TYR A 72 -10.81 3.76 2.93
CA TYR A 72 -9.53 4.06 3.56
C TYR A 72 -9.63 4.69 4.95
N ARG A 73 -10.84 4.78 5.54
CA ARG A 73 -11.05 5.26 6.92
C ARG A 73 -10.14 4.52 7.90
N GLY A 74 -9.46 5.29 8.75
CA GLY A 74 -8.50 4.75 9.74
C GLY A 74 -7.12 4.46 9.18
N SER A 75 -6.86 4.72 7.88
CA SER A 75 -5.52 4.78 7.34
C SER A 75 -4.99 6.20 7.54
N GLY A 76 -3.89 6.39 8.25
CA GLY A 76 -3.28 7.73 8.45
C GLY A 76 -2.90 8.46 7.14
N ARG A 77 -3.19 7.86 5.98
CA ARG A 77 -2.92 8.42 4.64
C ARG A 77 -4.13 8.30 3.70
N ALA A 78 -5.35 8.33 4.25
CA ALA A 78 -6.58 8.15 3.49
C ALA A 78 -6.68 9.11 2.29
N VAL A 79 -6.36 10.38 2.47
CA VAL A 79 -6.37 11.40 1.39
C VAL A 79 -5.40 11.02 0.26
N LYS A 80 -4.17 10.60 0.60
CA LYS A 80 -3.18 10.18 -0.40
C LYS A 80 -3.66 8.95 -1.19
N LEU A 81 -4.28 7.99 -0.52
CA LEU A 81 -4.83 6.79 -1.17
C LEU A 81 -6.01 7.12 -2.07
N THR A 82 -6.89 8.04 -1.65
CA THR A 82 -8.02 8.52 -2.47
C THR A 82 -7.52 9.28 -3.69
N LEU A 83 -6.49 10.11 -3.56
CA LEU A 83 -5.88 10.80 -4.70
C LEU A 83 -5.24 9.80 -5.69
N LEU A 84 -4.58 8.78 -5.17
CA LEU A 84 -3.98 7.74 -5.98
C LEU A 84 -5.03 6.93 -6.75
N PHE A 85 -6.15 6.59 -6.08
CA PHE A 85 -7.32 5.98 -6.72
C PHE A 85 -7.89 6.89 -7.83
N PHE A 86 -8.04 8.19 -7.56
CA PHE A 86 -8.52 9.15 -8.55
C PHE A 86 -7.61 9.20 -9.79
N LEU A 87 -6.29 9.27 -9.60
CA LEU A 87 -5.32 9.27 -10.70
C LEU A 87 -5.38 7.97 -11.52
N ALA A 88 -5.53 6.83 -10.84
CA ALA A 88 -5.72 5.53 -11.49
C ALA A 88 -7.02 5.49 -12.32
N SER A 89 -8.11 6.05 -11.78
CA SER A 89 -9.39 6.14 -12.48
C SER A 89 -9.29 7.04 -13.73
N CYS A 90 -8.61 8.18 -13.62
CA CYS A 90 -8.33 9.05 -14.77
C CYS A 90 -7.49 8.33 -15.83
N GLY A 91 -6.47 7.59 -15.42
CA GLY A 91 -5.63 6.79 -16.33
C GLY A 91 -6.46 5.73 -17.07
N LEU A 92 -7.29 4.99 -16.34
CA LEU A 92 -8.19 3.98 -16.93
C LEU A 92 -9.15 4.63 -17.94
N ALA A 93 -9.80 5.74 -17.55
CA ALA A 93 -10.70 6.47 -18.43
C ALA A 93 -9.99 6.95 -19.69
N GLY A 94 -8.77 7.47 -19.58
CA GLY A 94 -7.96 7.88 -20.74
C GLY A 94 -7.65 6.72 -21.68
N VAL A 95 -7.27 5.56 -21.16
CA VAL A 95 -7.02 4.35 -21.97
C VAL A 95 -8.30 3.88 -22.66
N VAL A 96 -9.44 3.85 -21.96
CA VAL A 96 -10.73 3.48 -22.52
C VAL A 96 -11.14 4.45 -23.64
N MET A 97 -10.91 5.75 -23.46
CA MET A 97 -11.19 6.76 -24.49
C MET A 97 -10.31 6.57 -25.72
N LEU A 98 -9.02 6.33 -25.57
CA LEU A 98 -8.10 6.10 -26.68
C LEU A 98 -8.49 4.85 -27.49
N LEU A 99 -8.79 3.75 -26.80
CA LEU A 99 -9.22 2.51 -27.44
C LEU A 99 -10.60 2.68 -28.12
N GLY A 100 -11.52 3.40 -27.48
CA GLY A 100 -12.84 3.70 -28.05
C GLY A 100 -12.77 4.56 -29.30
N GLN A 101 -11.78 5.45 -29.38
CA GLN A 101 -11.51 6.27 -30.59
C GLN A 101 -11.08 5.40 -31.76
N SER A 102 -10.16 4.47 -31.51
CA SER A 102 -9.62 3.56 -32.51
C SER A 102 -10.70 2.59 -33.08
N LEU A 103 -11.72 2.29 -32.29
CA LEU A 103 -12.79 1.36 -32.64
C LEU A 103 -14.08 2.04 -33.18
N GLY A 104 -14.04 3.37 -33.45
CA GLY A 104 -15.20 4.10 -33.96
C GLY A 104 -16.39 4.22 -32.97
N SER A 105 -16.19 3.86 -31.70
CA SER A 105 -17.22 3.86 -30.66
C SER A 105 -17.32 5.16 -29.86
N MET A 106 -16.61 6.22 -30.26
CA MET A 106 -16.46 7.50 -29.53
C MET A 106 -17.76 8.20 -29.19
N ALA A 107 -18.72 8.20 -30.10
CA ALA A 107 -20.00 8.91 -29.89
C ALA A 107 -20.80 8.34 -28.71
N ARG A 108 -20.55 7.11 -28.31
CA ARG A 108 -21.20 6.42 -27.20
C ARG A 108 -20.48 6.64 -25.87
N LEU A 109 -19.15 6.66 -25.87
CA LEU A 109 -18.34 6.96 -24.68
C LEU A 109 -18.45 8.43 -24.23
N ALA A 110 -18.56 9.37 -25.16
CA ALA A 110 -18.68 10.80 -24.88
C ALA A 110 -19.92 11.14 -24.03
N ARG A 111 -20.92 10.26 -24.01
CA ARG A 111 -22.11 10.42 -23.15
C ARG A 111 -21.92 9.88 -21.74
N GLY A 112 -20.74 9.33 -21.41
CA GLY A 112 -20.43 8.79 -20.06
C GLY A 112 -21.20 7.51 -19.71
N VAL A 113 -21.90 6.92 -20.69
CA VAL A 113 -22.61 5.66 -20.53
C VAL A 113 -21.79 4.59 -21.24
N VAL A 114 -21.13 3.76 -20.46
CA VAL A 114 -20.54 2.52 -20.98
C VAL A 114 -21.71 1.59 -21.26
N THR A 115 -22.12 1.54 -22.52
CA THR A 115 -23.21 0.65 -22.94
C THR A 115 -22.67 -0.77 -23.10
N ALA A 116 -23.55 -1.76 -22.91
CA ALA A 116 -23.25 -3.19 -23.02
C ALA A 116 -22.72 -3.63 -24.41
N ASP A 117 -22.69 -2.73 -25.40
CA ASP A 117 -22.20 -2.96 -26.75
C ASP A 117 -20.68 -2.79 -26.91
N LEU A 118 -19.95 -2.38 -25.86
CA LEU A 118 -18.49 -2.42 -25.89
C LEU A 118 -18.02 -3.87 -25.70
N PRO A 119 -17.20 -4.39 -26.61
CA PRO A 119 -16.66 -5.73 -26.47
C PRO A 119 -15.96 -5.87 -25.12
N TRP A 120 -16.28 -6.87 -24.33
CA TRP A 120 -15.63 -7.16 -23.04
C TRP A 120 -14.10 -7.16 -23.13
N GLY A 121 -13.57 -7.49 -24.32
CA GLY A 121 -12.14 -7.43 -24.61
C GLY A 121 -11.54 -6.04 -24.42
N VAL A 122 -12.28 -4.95 -24.74
CA VAL A 122 -11.81 -3.57 -24.55
C VAL A 122 -11.61 -3.26 -23.08
N PHE A 123 -12.53 -3.73 -22.21
CA PHE A 123 -12.40 -3.57 -20.77
C PHE A 123 -11.26 -4.39 -20.19
N LEU A 124 -11.08 -5.63 -20.62
CA LEU A 124 -9.99 -6.48 -20.18
C LEU A 124 -8.64 -5.90 -20.59
N ILE A 125 -8.53 -5.39 -21.82
CA ILE A 125 -7.31 -4.74 -22.32
C ILE A 125 -7.07 -3.43 -21.54
N ALA A 126 -8.09 -2.60 -21.33
CA ALA A 126 -7.96 -1.35 -20.59
C ALA A 126 -7.58 -1.59 -19.12
N ALA A 127 -8.23 -2.55 -18.46
CA ALA A 127 -7.91 -2.94 -17.09
C ALA A 127 -6.49 -3.53 -16.99
N GLY A 128 -6.11 -4.42 -17.91
CA GLY A 128 -4.77 -5.00 -18.00
C GLY A 128 -3.69 -3.95 -18.26
N THR A 129 -3.94 -3.02 -19.19
CA THR A 129 -3.00 -1.94 -19.51
C THR A 129 -2.86 -0.96 -18.34
N SER A 130 -3.96 -0.60 -17.68
CA SER A 130 -3.93 0.24 -16.48
C SER A 130 -3.19 -0.44 -15.33
N TYR A 131 -3.41 -1.74 -15.13
CA TYR A 131 -2.67 -2.52 -14.14
C TYR A 131 -1.17 -2.58 -14.46
N LEU A 132 -0.80 -2.82 -15.73
CA LEU A 132 0.59 -2.82 -16.17
C LEU A 132 1.26 -1.46 -15.99
N LEU A 133 0.61 -0.37 -16.42
CA LEU A 133 1.13 0.99 -16.24
C LEU A 133 1.32 1.32 -14.76
N LEU A 134 0.32 1.04 -13.92
CA LEU A 134 0.43 1.18 -12.49
C LEU A 134 1.59 0.33 -11.94
N SER A 135 1.66 -0.95 -12.28
CA SER A 135 2.71 -1.86 -11.83
C SER A 135 4.11 -1.39 -12.22
N VAL A 136 4.27 -0.90 -13.46
CA VAL A 136 5.55 -0.38 -13.96
C VAL A 136 5.94 0.90 -13.22
N VAL A 137 5.05 1.90 -13.16
CA VAL A 137 5.31 3.17 -12.45
C VAL A 137 5.69 2.92 -11.00
N PHE A 138 5.06 1.93 -10.36
CA PHE A 138 5.30 1.63 -8.94
C PHE A 138 6.48 0.72 -8.70
N ARG A 139 6.79 -0.20 -9.60
CA ARG A 139 8.07 -0.95 -9.53
C ARG A 139 9.26 0.00 -9.66
N TYR A 140 9.19 0.98 -10.56
CA TYR A 140 10.24 2.02 -10.67
C TYR A 140 10.22 2.99 -9.48
N GLY A 141 9.05 3.34 -8.94
CA GLY A 141 8.92 4.14 -7.72
C GLY A 141 9.41 3.38 -6.48
N ALA A 142 9.04 2.12 -6.32
CA ALA A 142 9.50 1.27 -5.22
C ALA A 142 11.01 0.99 -5.31
N ALA A 143 11.56 0.80 -6.49
CA ALA A 143 13.01 0.65 -6.67
C ALA A 143 13.79 1.93 -6.28
N ARG A 144 13.18 3.12 -6.40
CA ARG A 144 13.76 4.38 -5.90
C ARG A 144 13.54 4.63 -4.40
N THR A 145 12.48 4.05 -3.82
CA THR A 145 12.18 4.12 -2.37
C THR A 145 12.79 2.93 -1.62
N GLY A 146 13.39 2.00 -2.33
CA GLY A 146 13.79 0.66 -1.89
C GLY A 146 15.10 0.56 -1.14
N SER A 147 15.51 1.60 -0.43
CA SER A 147 16.51 1.48 0.63
C SER A 147 16.20 2.56 1.67
N GLU A 148 15.08 2.46 2.36
CA GLU A 148 14.93 3.21 3.59
C GLU A 148 15.89 2.63 4.63
N THR A 149 17.13 3.09 4.58
CA THR A 149 18.08 2.85 5.64
C THR A 149 17.87 3.91 6.72
N ALA A 150 17.94 3.50 7.96
CA ALA A 150 17.91 4.37 9.13
C ALA A 150 19.30 4.43 9.77
N ASP A 151 19.74 5.61 10.17
CA ASP A 151 20.94 5.76 11.00
C ASP A 151 20.56 5.46 12.45
N VAL A 152 21.13 4.41 13.01
CA VAL A 152 20.82 3.94 14.35
C VAL A 152 22.06 4.11 15.23
N VAL A 153 21.87 4.74 16.38
CA VAL A 153 22.87 4.87 17.43
C VAL A 153 22.45 4.02 18.62
N ILE A 154 23.32 3.09 19.01
CA ILE A 154 23.11 2.15 20.10
C ILE A 154 24.03 2.53 21.23
N ALA A 155 23.49 2.70 22.45
CA ALA A 155 24.27 2.93 23.65
C ALA A 155 24.21 1.72 24.57
N TYR A 156 25.37 1.22 24.95
CA TYR A 156 25.53 0.07 25.82
C TYR A 156 26.77 0.23 26.72
N ARG A 157 26.59 0.17 28.03
CA ARG A 157 27.65 0.32 29.06
C ARG A 157 28.58 1.53 28.83
N GLY A 158 27.95 2.68 28.52
CA GLY A 158 28.68 3.93 28.30
C GLY A 158 29.41 4.02 26.95
N LYS A 159 29.40 2.97 26.14
CA LYS A 159 29.90 2.96 24.75
C LYS A 159 28.78 3.22 23.78
N THR A 160 29.10 3.73 22.60
CA THR A 160 28.11 3.95 21.53
C THR A 160 28.61 3.39 20.20
N ALA A 161 27.74 2.72 19.49
CA ALA A 161 27.97 2.32 18.09
C ALA A 161 26.95 3.01 17.17
N ARG A 162 27.41 3.44 15.99
CA ARG A 162 26.54 3.99 14.95
C ARG A 162 26.52 3.01 13.79
N VAL A 163 25.32 2.54 13.45
CA VAL A 163 25.10 1.57 12.39
C VAL A 163 24.01 2.06 11.45
N ARG A 164 24.12 1.75 10.18
CA ARG A 164 23.08 2.01 9.18
C ARG A 164 22.32 0.73 8.94
N LEU A 165 21.06 0.70 9.31
CA LEU A 165 20.18 -0.46 9.20
C LEU A 165 19.17 -0.29 8.08
N LEU A 166 18.83 -1.38 7.41
CA LEU A 166 17.72 -1.45 6.48
C LEU A 166 16.41 -1.49 7.29
N ARG A 167 15.45 -0.64 6.94
CA ARG A 167 14.12 -0.67 7.54
C ARG A 167 13.32 -1.82 6.93
N ASP A 168 13.35 -2.96 7.59
CA ASP A 168 12.60 -4.14 7.19
C ASP A 168 11.18 -4.11 7.78
N THR A 169 10.17 -3.96 6.91
CA THR A 169 8.75 -4.00 7.30
C THR A 169 8.23 -5.42 7.55
N GLY A 170 9.01 -6.44 7.19
CA GLY A 170 8.71 -7.86 7.40
C GLY A 170 9.26 -8.42 8.72
N ASN A 171 10.11 -7.68 9.42
CA ASN A 171 10.66 -8.12 10.70
C ASN A 171 9.56 -8.14 11.78
N THR A 172 9.27 -9.34 12.27
CA THR A 172 8.29 -9.59 13.35
C THR A 172 8.96 -9.98 14.66
N LEU A 173 10.30 -9.90 14.75
CA LEU A 173 11.06 -10.29 15.91
C LEU A 173 10.79 -9.34 17.08
N CYS A 174 10.39 -9.87 18.22
CA CYS A 174 10.10 -9.10 19.43
C CYS A 174 10.82 -9.73 20.64
N ASP A 175 11.32 -8.88 21.54
CA ASP A 175 11.82 -9.35 22.84
C ASP A 175 10.67 -9.99 23.64
N PRO A 176 10.78 -11.26 24.05
CA PRO A 176 9.72 -11.97 24.75
C PRO A 176 9.38 -11.36 26.12
N VAL A 177 10.27 -10.56 26.70
CA VAL A 177 10.06 -9.93 28.01
C VAL A 177 9.40 -8.57 27.89
N THR A 178 9.85 -7.74 26.94
CA THR A 178 9.36 -6.36 26.79
C THR A 178 8.29 -6.20 25.72
N GLY A 179 8.16 -7.16 24.81
CA GLY A 179 7.26 -7.08 23.64
C GLY A 179 7.71 -6.06 22.58
N LEU A 180 8.88 -5.45 22.74
CA LEU A 180 9.40 -4.46 21.79
C LEU A 180 10.03 -5.15 20.59
N GLY A 181 9.88 -4.54 19.40
CA GLY A 181 10.51 -5.01 18.18
C GLY A 181 12.03 -4.96 18.28
N VAL A 182 12.70 -6.03 17.84
CA VAL A 182 14.16 -6.19 17.91
C VAL A 182 14.76 -6.01 16.53
N PRO A 183 15.69 -5.04 16.33
CA PRO A 183 16.47 -4.94 15.11
C PRO A 183 17.53 -6.05 15.06
N VAL A 184 17.72 -6.64 13.89
CA VAL A 184 18.82 -7.61 13.66
C VAL A 184 20.02 -6.86 13.12
N ILE A 185 21.17 -7.03 13.77
CA ILE A 185 22.39 -6.30 13.46
C ILE A 185 23.54 -7.29 13.34
N ASP A 186 24.35 -7.14 12.30
CA ASP A 186 25.60 -7.91 12.18
C ASP A 186 26.55 -7.51 13.29
N ARG A 187 27.14 -8.50 13.95
CA ARG A 187 28.07 -8.28 15.05
C ARG A 187 29.26 -7.43 14.63
N HIS A 188 29.80 -7.66 13.43
CA HIS A 188 30.92 -6.87 12.93
C HIS A 188 30.60 -5.38 12.81
N ALA A 189 29.31 -5.04 12.56
CA ALA A 189 28.86 -3.65 12.49
C ALA A 189 28.80 -2.97 13.87
N LEU A 190 28.76 -3.74 14.96
CA LEU A 190 28.81 -3.21 16.32
C LEU A 190 30.23 -2.87 16.80
N GLY A 191 31.28 -3.37 16.10
CA GLY A 191 32.68 -3.13 16.43
C GLY A 191 32.98 -3.49 17.89
N ASP A 192 33.60 -2.55 18.61
CA ASP A 192 34.03 -2.75 20.01
C ASP A 192 32.91 -2.51 21.04
N LEU A 193 31.65 -2.40 20.62
CA LEU A 193 30.55 -2.19 21.54
C LEU A 193 30.37 -3.39 22.48
N ILE A 194 30.57 -4.60 21.97
CA ILE A 194 30.44 -5.85 22.72
C ILE A 194 31.52 -6.85 22.28
N SER A 195 32.13 -7.57 23.23
CA SER A 195 33.12 -8.60 22.95
C SER A 195 32.49 -9.95 22.54
N GLU A 196 33.31 -10.87 22.02
CA GLU A 196 32.86 -12.24 21.70
C GLU A 196 32.40 -13.00 22.92
N GLU A 197 33.19 -12.88 23.97
CA GLU A 197 32.91 -13.55 25.23
C GLU A 197 31.61 -13.08 25.86
N GLU A 198 31.35 -11.74 25.83
CA GLU A 198 30.09 -11.19 26.29
C GLU A 198 28.92 -11.64 25.42
N THR A 199 29.06 -11.70 24.10
CA THR A 199 28.01 -12.16 23.18
C THR A 199 27.56 -13.58 23.48
N ALA A 200 28.51 -14.46 23.84
CA ALA A 200 28.21 -15.86 24.19
C ALA A 200 27.40 -16.02 25.48
N THR A 201 27.43 -15.00 26.37
CA THR A 201 26.70 -15.01 27.65
C THR A 201 25.29 -14.36 27.57
N LEU A 202 24.95 -13.74 26.42
CA LEU A 202 23.65 -13.09 26.26
C LEU A 202 22.49 -14.09 26.22
N PRO A 203 21.30 -13.70 26.68
CA PRO A 203 20.09 -14.48 26.46
C PRO A 203 19.82 -14.61 24.96
N HIS A 204 19.24 -15.72 24.54
CA HIS A 204 18.94 -16.00 23.15
C HIS A 204 17.45 -15.85 22.86
N ILE A 205 17.11 -15.36 21.67
CA ILE A 205 15.76 -15.28 21.14
C ILE A 205 15.62 -16.22 19.95
N ALA A 206 14.55 -16.99 19.92
CA ALA A 206 14.25 -17.87 18.79
C ALA A 206 13.78 -17.04 17.57
N TYR A 207 14.22 -17.41 16.39
CA TYR A 207 13.73 -16.84 15.14
C TYR A 207 13.50 -17.93 14.10
N CYS A 208 12.63 -17.65 13.17
CA CYS A 208 12.36 -18.51 12.01
C CYS A 208 12.61 -17.73 10.73
N SER A 209 13.36 -18.31 9.80
CA SER A 209 13.61 -17.73 8.47
C SER A 209 13.51 -18.79 7.39
N VAL A 210 13.49 -18.34 6.14
CA VAL A 210 13.52 -19.27 4.99
C VAL A 210 14.83 -20.07 5.03
N GLY A 211 14.70 -21.39 5.22
CA GLY A 211 15.83 -22.31 5.31
C GLY A 211 16.34 -22.60 6.73
N ASN A 212 15.84 -21.93 7.77
CA ASN A 212 16.15 -22.22 9.17
C ASN A 212 14.90 -22.05 10.03
N ALA A 213 14.31 -23.17 10.46
CA ALA A 213 13.07 -23.17 11.25
C ALA A 213 13.32 -22.92 12.75
N ASP A 214 14.50 -23.30 13.28
CA ASP A 214 14.82 -23.28 14.71
C ASP A 214 16.12 -22.50 14.99
N GLY A 215 16.23 -21.29 14.41
CA GLY A 215 17.37 -20.42 14.64
C GLY A 215 17.29 -19.73 15.99
N THR A 216 18.45 -19.42 16.59
CA THR A 216 18.57 -18.59 17.80
C THR A 216 19.54 -17.45 17.56
N LEU A 217 19.22 -16.27 18.09
CA LEU A 217 20.09 -15.08 18.04
C LEU A 217 20.33 -14.55 19.46
N PRO A 218 21.55 -14.08 19.77
CA PRO A 218 21.81 -13.43 21.05
C PRO A 218 21.07 -12.08 21.13
N LEU A 219 20.40 -11.83 22.24
CA LEU A 219 19.61 -10.63 22.50
C LEU A 219 20.38 -9.66 23.40
N LEU A 220 20.82 -8.54 22.82
CA LEU A 220 21.47 -7.47 23.56
C LEU A 220 20.42 -6.43 24.01
N ARG A 221 20.26 -6.24 25.32
CA ARG A 221 19.43 -5.17 25.89
C ARG A 221 20.28 -3.91 26.09
N CYS A 222 19.97 -2.88 25.33
CA CYS A 222 20.71 -1.63 25.29
C CYS A 222 20.10 -0.58 26.21
N GLU A 223 20.93 0.34 26.71
CA GLU A 223 20.48 1.49 27.51
C GLU A 223 19.62 2.46 26.69
N ALA A 224 19.98 2.67 25.43
CA ALA A 224 19.23 3.51 24.52
C ALA A 224 19.48 3.11 23.05
N ILE A 225 18.42 3.20 22.25
CA ILE A 225 18.48 3.11 20.79
C ILE A 225 17.87 4.41 20.23
N THR A 226 18.63 5.09 19.38
CA THR A 226 18.16 6.31 18.70
C THR A 226 18.12 6.03 17.19
N VAL A 227 16.98 6.25 16.57
CA VAL A 227 16.77 6.06 15.12
C VAL A 227 16.46 7.43 14.50
N ASP A 228 17.24 7.82 13.48
CA ASP A 228 17.05 9.10 12.77
C ASP A 228 16.86 10.31 13.72
N LYS A 229 17.66 10.40 14.79
CA LYS A 229 17.60 11.41 15.85
C LYS A 229 16.39 11.32 16.81
N ILE A 230 15.53 10.31 16.65
CA ILE A 230 14.41 10.05 17.57
C ILE A 230 14.85 8.98 18.56
N LYS A 231 14.91 9.31 19.84
CA LYS A 231 15.23 8.36 20.91
C LYS A 231 14.05 7.42 21.12
N LEU A 232 14.20 6.16 20.74
CA LEU A 232 13.26 5.09 21.08
C LEU A 232 13.59 4.67 22.52
N GLY A 233 12.72 4.98 23.44
CA GLY A 233 12.83 4.87 24.89
C GLY A 233 13.86 3.90 25.46
N SER A 234 14.59 4.38 26.47
CA SER A 234 15.32 3.52 27.37
C SER A 234 14.30 2.81 28.28
N ARG A 235 14.30 1.50 28.34
CA ARG A 235 13.82 0.77 29.51
C ARG A 235 14.89 -0.25 29.89
N ALA A 236 15.44 0.06 31.06
CA ALA A 236 16.16 -0.91 31.83
C ALA A 236 15.29 -2.13 32.14
#